data_6da5d0c82a111660c86d348e27fe5987
#
_entry.id   6da5d0c82a111660c86d348e27fe5987
#
_cell.length_a   1.000
_cell.length_b   1.000
_cell.length_c   1.000
_cell.angle_alpha   90.00
_cell.angle_beta   90.00
_cell.angle_gamma   90.00
#
_symmetry.space_group_name_H-M   'P 1'
#
loop_
_entity.id
_entity.type
_entity.pdbx_description
1 polymer ?
#
loop_
_entity_poly.entity_id
_entity_poly.type
_entity_poly.pdbx_seq_one_letter_code
_entity_poly.pdbx_strand_id
1 'polypeptide(L)'
;MSYSDIQTLSSNIFGNWEIDTAGLHQEECTRFAIIDNFLSKEALACLDTEFQRPISKWWKYWNPIEVKYTFDNIQETSEMSIALFQKLSDHETVAKIQKIMGAGHLEADPTFHGAGYHMHPRFGRLAMHLDYEKHPRLHNKQRAINIILYLNKDWHPEWNGDTQLWSKDMKKMCFRSFPVCNRALIFETTEQSWHGVPEKILCPPAVCRKTLAFYYVKPLENNPSADKVGSNGSGYREKATFIQRPSDIPDERIQRLLDIRPTRRIEKTDMEHIWPDWNCEDF
;
A
#
# COMPACT_ATOMS: atom_id res chain seq x y z
N MET A 1 20.91 20.20 -7.45
CA MET A 1 21.38 19.17 -8.41
C MET A 1 20.99 19.60 -9.81
N SER A 2 21.86 19.40 -10.80
CA SER A 2 21.53 19.69 -12.19
C SER A 2 20.61 18.60 -12.77
N TYR A 3 19.89 18.88 -13.85
CA TYR A 3 19.07 17.90 -14.57
C TYR A 3 19.91 16.67 -15.02
N SER A 4 21.20 16.88 -15.33
CA SER A 4 22.14 15.81 -15.66
C SER A 4 22.46 14.88 -14.48
N ASP A 5 22.48 15.39 -13.24
CA ASP A 5 22.77 14.58 -12.05
C ASP A 5 21.59 13.66 -11.74
N ILE A 6 20.36 14.15 -11.91
CA ILE A 6 19.13 13.36 -11.75
C ILE A 6 19.04 12.26 -12.82
N GLN A 7 19.42 12.55 -14.07
CA GLN A 7 19.47 11.54 -15.12
C GLN A 7 20.51 10.44 -14.85
N THR A 8 21.67 10.80 -14.30
CA THR A 8 22.71 9.84 -13.93
C THR A 8 22.26 8.96 -12.76
N LEU A 9 21.58 9.52 -11.75
CA LEU A 9 20.96 8.75 -10.66
C LEU A 9 19.85 7.83 -11.18
N SER A 10 19.01 8.30 -12.10
CA SER A 10 17.90 7.53 -12.63
C SER A 10 18.31 6.32 -13.47
N SER A 11 19.49 6.33 -14.09
CA SER A 11 19.99 5.22 -14.90
C SER A 11 20.34 3.97 -14.08
N ASN A 12 20.64 4.11 -12.78
CA ASN A 12 21.09 3.04 -11.90
C ASN A 12 20.17 2.78 -10.69
N ILE A 13 18.91 3.19 -10.76
CA ILE A 13 17.96 3.03 -9.64
C ILE A 13 17.51 1.58 -9.48
N PHE A 14 17.20 0.91 -10.59
CA PHE A 14 16.72 -0.47 -10.53
C PHE A 14 17.87 -1.47 -10.44
N GLY A 15 17.59 -2.56 -9.71
CA GLY A 15 18.48 -3.72 -9.64
C GLY A 15 18.22 -4.72 -10.79
N ASN A 16 18.81 -5.88 -10.64
CA ASN A 16 18.55 -7.00 -11.56
C ASN A 16 17.28 -7.74 -11.12
N TRP A 17 16.17 -7.39 -11.71
CA TRP A 17 14.86 -7.91 -11.37
C TRP A 17 14.74 -9.42 -11.57
N GLU A 18 14.47 -10.13 -10.50
CA GLU A 18 14.04 -11.52 -10.51
C GLU A 18 12.51 -11.55 -10.35
N ILE A 19 11.80 -11.98 -11.41
CA ILE A 19 10.36 -11.80 -11.51
C ILE A 19 9.67 -13.16 -11.35
N ASP A 20 8.77 -13.25 -10.37
CA ASP A 20 7.85 -14.39 -10.21
C ASP A 20 6.41 -13.93 -10.55
N THR A 21 5.84 -14.56 -11.55
CA THR A 21 4.48 -14.29 -12.06
C THR A 21 3.49 -15.40 -11.72
N ALA A 22 3.82 -16.35 -10.86
CA ALA A 22 2.92 -17.46 -10.49
C ALA A 22 1.56 -16.97 -9.95
N GLY A 23 1.56 -15.83 -9.27
CA GLY A 23 0.34 -15.20 -8.73
C GLY A 23 -0.62 -14.62 -9.79
N LEU A 24 -0.20 -14.49 -11.05
CA LEU A 24 -1.06 -13.98 -12.13
C LEU A 24 -2.09 -15.01 -12.63
N HIS A 25 -1.88 -16.28 -12.33
CA HIS A 25 -2.73 -17.40 -12.80
C HIS A 25 -3.77 -17.84 -11.77
N GLN A 26 -3.97 -17.07 -10.70
CA GLN A 26 -4.94 -17.40 -9.65
C GLN A 26 -6.30 -16.76 -9.96
N GLU A 27 -7.32 -17.58 -10.26
CA GLU A 27 -8.65 -17.08 -10.63
C GLU A 27 -9.47 -16.54 -9.45
N GLU A 28 -9.37 -17.19 -8.29
CA GLU A 28 -10.15 -16.84 -7.08
C GLU A 28 -9.52 -15.72 -6.24
N CYS A 29 -8.29 -15.36 -6.53
CA CYS A 29 -7.48 -14.46 -5.72
C CYS A 29 -7.13 -13.19 -6.49
N THR A 30 -6.71 -12.18 -5.75
CA THR A 30 -6.08 -10.99 -6.33
C THR A 30 -4.85 -11.41 -7.14
N ARG A 31 -4.77 -10.99 -8.40
CA ARG A 31 -3.61 -11.28 -9.26
C ARG A 31 -2.42 -10.45 -8.80
N PHE A 32 -1.25 -11.09 -8.70
CA PHE A 32 -0.04 -10.43 -8.24
C PHE A 32 1.22 -11.00 -8.92
N ALA A 33 2.29 -10.24 -8.84
CA ALA A 33 3.66 -10.66 -9.17
C ALA A 33 4.61 -10.22 -8.05
N ILE A 34 5.72 -10.93 -7.92
CA ILE A 34 6.84 -10.57 -7.03
C ILE A 34 8.03 -10.18 -7.88
N ILE A 35 8.71 -9.12 -7.48
CA ILE A 35 10.01 -8.75 -8.06
C ILE A 35 11.01 -8.65 -6.93
N ASP A 36 11.97 -9.54 -6.92
CA ASP A 36 13.14 -9.45 -6.04
C ASP A 36 14.25 -8.63 -6.70
N ASN A 37 15.18 -8.12 -5.89
CA ASN A 37 16.26 -7.23 -6.34
C ASN A 37 15.75 -6.00 -7.09
N PHE A 38 14.65 -5.40 -6.57
CA PHE A 38 13.93 -4.32 -7.25
C PHE A 38 14.78 -3.07 -7.47
N LEU A 39 15.51 -2.66 -6.43
CA LEU A 39 16.43 -1.50 -6.47
C LEU A 39 17.89 -1.93 -6.58
N SER A 40 18.73 -1.03 -7.07
CA SER A 40 20.17 -1.14 -6.89
C SER A 40 20.55 -1.02 -5.41
N LYS A 41 21.75 -1.49 -5.04
CA LYS A 41 22.23 -1.40 -3.66
C LYS A 41 22.36 0.05 -3.19
N GLU A 42 22.79 0.92 -4.08
CA GLU A 42 22.96 2.35 -3.83
C GLU A 42 21.62 3.04 -3.59
N ALA A 43 20.63 2.79 -4.43
CA ALA A 43 19.27 3.33 -4.25
C ALA A 43 18.66 2.83 -2.94
N LEU A 44 18.74 1.53 -2.66
CA LEU A 44 18.21 0.94 -1.43
C LEU A 44 18.83 1.56 -0.17
N ALA A 45 20.16 1.77 -0.16
CA ALA A 45 20.86 2.39 0.97
C ALA A 45 20.41 3.84 1.19
N CYS A 46 20.22 4.61 0.13
CA CYS A 46 19.72 5.99 0.22
C CYS A 46 18.30 6.06 0.77
N LEU A 47 17.38 5.17 0.32
CA LEU A 47 15.99 5.21 0.75
C LEU A 47 15.79 4.85 2.23
N ASP A 48 16.70 4.08 2.82
CA ASP A 48 16.63 3.76 4.27
C ASP A 48 16.75 5.02 5.14
N THR A 49 17.40 6.08 4.65
CA THR A 49 17.53 7.36 5.37
C THR A 49 16.20 8.10 5.54
N GLU A 50 15.21 7.85 4.68
CA GLU A 50 13.88 8.48 4.77
C GLU A 50 13.17 8.14 6.08
N PHE A 51 13.45 6.98 6.65
CA PHE A 51 12.86 6.51 7.91
C PHE A 51 13.53 7.11 9.16
N GLN A 52 14.61 7.88 9.02
CA GLN A 52 15.25 8.65 10.10
C GLN A 52 14.60 10.02 10.30
N ARG A 53 13.64 10.38 9.48
CA ARG A 53 12.87 11.62 9.57
C ARG A 53 12.16 11.72 10.92
N PRO A 54 12.15 12.92 11.56
CA PRO A 54 11.43 13.10 12.82
C PRO A 54 9.97 12.65 12.74
N ILE A 55 9.51 11.90 13.74
CA ILE A 55 8.16 11.31 13.76
C ILE A 55 7.05 12.36 13.63
N SER A 56 7.28 13.58 14.06
CA SER A 56 6.36 14.71 13.93
C SER A 56 6.07 15.13 12.48
N LYS A 57 6.89 14.67 11.53
CA LYS A 57 6.70 14.89 10.09
C LYS A 57 5.81 13.84 9.45
N TRP A 58 5.58 12.74 10.14
CA TRP A 58 4.78 11.64 9.63
C TRP A 58 3.31 11.84 9.96
N TRP A 59 2.44 11.49 9.05
CA TRP A 59 1.02 11.38 9.32
C TRP A 59 0.74 10.11 10.12
N LYS A 60 0.06 10.26 11.26
CA LYS A 60 -0.22 9.16 12.19
C LYS A 60 -1.63 8.62 12.01
N TYR A 61 -1.77 7.30 11.83
CA TYR A 61 -2.99 6.55 12.01
C TYR A 61 -2.87 5.74 13.29
N TRP A 62 -3.82 5.90 14.21
CA TRP A 62 -3.71 5.30 15.53
C TRP A 62 -5.07 4.89 16.05
N ASN A 63 -5.56 3.73 15.57
CA ASN A 63 -6.83 3.14 15.93
C ASN A 63 -6.79 1.62 15.68
N PRO A 64 -7.76 0.83 16.20
CA PRO A 64 -7.75 -0.64 16.12
C PRO A 64 -7.62 -1.23 14.71
N ILE A 65 -8.04 -0.53 13.68
CA ILE A 65 -7.98 -1.03 12.30
C ILE A 65 -6.79 -0.49 11.50
N GLU A 66 -6.14 0.60 11.95
CA GLU A 66 -4.97 1.19 11.32
C GLU A 66 -3.99 1.72 12.38
N VAL A 67 -2.86 1.05 12.55
CA VAL A 67 -1.73 1.52 13.37
C VAL A 67 -0.50 1.63 12.48
N LYS A 68 -0.26 2.83 11.96
CA LYS A 68 0.86 3.12 11.06
C LYS A 68 1.17 4.60 10.98
N TYR A 69 2.32 4.90 10.40
CA TYR A 69 2.71 6.24 9.97
C TYR A 69 2.89 6.26 8.45
N THR A 70 2.55 7.39 7.82
CA THR A 70 2.76 7.60 6.38
C THR A 70 3.42 8.93 6.11
N PHE A 71 4.23 8.98 5.06
CA PHE A 71 4.84 10.22 4.56
C PHE A 71 4.71 10.24 3.04
N ASP A 72 3.89 11.15 2.52
CA ASP A 72 3.48 11.24 1.11
C ASP A 72 3.89 12.56 0.42
N ASN A 73 4.64 13.44 1.12
CA ASN A 73 5.19 14.65 0.52
C ASN A 73 6.52 14.34 -0.18
N ILE A 74 6.43 13.83 -1.41
CA ILE A 74 7.60 13.40 -2.19
C ILE A 74 8.60 14.54 -2.43
N GLN A 75 8.13 15.79 -2.50
CA GLN A 75 9.00 16.95 -2.71
C GLN A 75 9.91 17.25 -1.50
N GLU A 76 9.56 16.75 -0.33
CA GLU A 76 10.38 16.86 0.89
C GLU A 76 11.26 15.62 1.13
N THR A 77 11.31 14.66 0.22
CA THR A 77 12.16 13.48 0.31
C THR A 77 13.55 13.73 -0.28
N SER A 78 14.44 12.75 -0.15
CA SER A 78 15.77 12.81 -0.75
C SER A 78 15.69 12.85 -2.29
N GLU A 79 16.75 13.34 -2.92
CA GLU A 79 16.88 13.37 -4.37
C GLU A 79 16.77 11.95 -4.99
N MET A 80 17.29 10.94 -4.29
CA MET A 80 17.15 9.54 -4.72
C MET A 80 15.67 9.11 -4.69
N SER A 81 14.90 9.50 -3.68
CA SER A 81 13.46 9.24 -3.63
C SER A 81 12.74 9.90 -4.78
N ILE A 82 12.99 11.19 -5.01
CA ILE A 82 12.41 11.94 -6.12
C ILE A 82 12.73 11.25 -7.46
N ALA A 83 14.00 10.88 -7.67
CA ALA A 83 14.43 10.18 -8.88
C ALA A 83 13.75 8.81 -9.04
N LEU A 84 13.54 8.06 -7.94
CA LEU A 84 12.80 6.79 -7.97
C LEU A 84 11.34 7.01 -8.38
N PHE A 85 10.64 7.99 -7.79
CA PHE A 85 9.25 8.28 -8.15
C PHE A 85 9.12 8.72 -9.62
N GLN A 86 10.07 9.49 -10.13
CA GLN A 86 10.15 9.86 -11.54
C GLN A 86 10.42 8.63 -12.43
N LYS A 87 11.36 7.75 -12.01
CA LYS A 87 11.69 6.51 -12.78
C LYS A 87 10.52 5.54 -12.80
N LEU A 88 9.78 5.39 -11.68
CA LEU A 88 8.54 4.60 -11.65
C LEU A 88 7.45 5.18 -12.55
N SER A 89 7.48 6.49 -12.78
CA SER A 89 6.49 7.21 -13.61
C SER A 89 6.87 7.27 -15.07
N ASP A 90 8.09 6.90 -15.46
CA ASP A 90 8.51 6.98 -16.86
C ASP A 90 7.79 5.92 -17.73
N HIS A 91 7.64 6.24 -19.02
CA HIS A 91 6.91 5.40 -19.96
C HIS A 91 7.50 3.98 -20.08
N GLU A 92 8.81 3.84 -20.01
CA GLU A 92 9.49 2.54 -20.11
C GLU A 92 9.13 1.64 -18.91
N THR A 93 9.18 2.19 -17.70
CA THR A 93 8.83 1.46 -16.47
C THR A 93 7.35 1.11 -16.42
N VAL A 94 6.47 2.05 -16.78
CA VAL A 94 5.03 1.80 -16.90
C VAL A 94 4.76 0.65 -17.87
N ALA A 95 5.35 0.69 -19.07
CA ALA A 95 5.19 -0.36 -20.08
C ALA A 95 5.74 -1.72 -19.59
N LYS A 96 6.87 -1.72 -18.87
CA LYS A 96 7.45 -2.94 -18.28
C LYS A 96 6.52 -3.56 -17.23
N ILE A 97 5.99 -2.75 -16.30
CA ILE A 97 5.04 -3.23 -15.29
C ILE A 97 3.72 -3.71 -15.94
N GLN A 98 3.20 -2.97 -16.93
CA GLN A 98 2.04 -3.37 -17.70
C GLN A 98 2.24 -4.74 -18.34
N LYS A 99 3.40 -4.99 -18.94
CA LYS A 99 3.74 -6.28 -19.55
C LYS A 99 3.85 -7.40 -18.50
N ILE A 100 4.52 -7.16 -17.37
CA ILE A 100 4.66 -8.13 -16.28
C ILE A 100 3.28 -8.55 -15.77
N MET A 101 2.40 -7.59 -15.51
CA MET A 101 1.08 -7.85 -14.96
C MET A 101 0.07 -8.37 -16.00
N GLY A 102 0.40 -8.33 -17.28
CA GLY A 102 -0.56 -8.60 -18.34
C GLY A 102 -1.77 -7.68 -18.26
N ALA A 103 -1.54 -6.44 -17.80
CA ALA A 103 -2.60 -5.45 -17.61
C ALA A 103 -2.93 -4.74 -18.92
N GLY A 104 -4.14 -4.17 -19.01
CA GLY A 104 -4.49 -3.22 -20.06
C GLY A 104 -3.67 -1.93 -19.96
N HIS A 105 -4.15 -0.85 -20.58
CA HIS A 105 -3.43 0.43 -20.55
C HIS A 105 -3.24 0.95 -19.12
N LEU A 106 -1.99 1.20 -18.74
CA LEU A 106 -1.60 1.80 -17.46
C LEU A 106 -0.99 3.19 -17.69
N GLU A 107 -1.17 4.04 -16.69
CA GLU A 107 -0.56 5.37 -16.61
C GLU A 107 0.02 5.59 -15.20
N ALA A 108 1.07 6.38 -15.09
CA ALA A 108 1.53 6.86 -13.79
C ALA A 108 0.53 7.87 -13.22
N ASP A 109 0.39 7.90 -11.89
CA ASP A 109 -0.34 8.97 -11.20
C ASP A 109 0.58 10.19 -10.99
N PRO A 110 0.36 11.31 -11.73
CA PRO A 110 1.21 12.49 -11.58
C PRO A 110 1.02 13.21 -10.24
N THR A 111 -0.01 12.85 -9.49
CA THR A 111 -0.30 13.46 -8.17
C THR A 111 0.30 12.69 -7.02
N PHE A 112 0.80 11.48 -7.25
CA PHE A 112 1.29 10.52 -6.25
C PHE A 112 0.33 10.32 -5.07
N HIS A 113 -0.98 10.44 -5.30
CA HIS A 113 -1.96 10.37 -4.24
C HIS A 113 -1.97 9.01 -3.53
N GLY A 114 -1.61 9.01 -2.23
CA GLY A 114 -1.48 7.81 -1.42
C GLY A 114 -0.19 7.01 -1.64
N ALA A 115 0.66 7.44 -2.57
CA ALA A 115 2.02 6.91 -2.71
C ALA A 115 2.94 7.55 -1.66
N GLY A 116 4.04 6.86 -1.33
CA GLY A 116 4.99 7.36 -0.34
C GLY A 116 5.50 6.29 0.60
N TYR A 117 6.10 6.74 1.70
CA TYR A 117 6.69 5.87 2.71
C TYR A 117 5.68 5.50 3.78
N HIS A 118 5.62 4.22 4.14
CA HIS A 118 4.79 3.70 5.22
C HIS A 118 5.67 3.03 6.27
N MET A 119 5.38 3.32 7.53
CA MET A 119 6.07 2.75 8.67
C MET A 119 5.04 2.19 9.67
N HIS A 120 5.16 0.88 9.97
CA HIS A 120 4.34 0.26 11.00
C HIS A 120 5.26 -0.05 12.19
N PRO A 121 5.00 0.53 13.36
CA PRO A 121 5.77 0.25 14.59
C PRO A 121 5.42 -1.13 15.14
N ARG A 122 6.07 -1.51 16.24
CA ARG A 122 5.59 -2.62 17.07
C ARG A 122 4.09 -2.43 17.37
N PHE A 123 3.32 -3.53 17.31
CA PHE A 123 1.84 -3.58 17.38
C PHE A 123 1.12 -2.88 16.22
N GLY A 124 1.87 -2.42 15.22
CA GLY A 124 1.32 -1.88 13.99
C GLY A 124 0.47 -2.91 13.24
N ARG A 125 -0.53 -2.43 12.53
CA ARG A 125 -1.42 -3.25 11.70
C ARG A 125 -2.14 -2.40 10.67
N LEU A 126 -2.73 -3.06 9.70
CA LEU A 126 -3.65 -2.49 8.73
C LEU A 126 -4.70 -3.55 8.42
N ALA A 127 -5.93 -3.36 8.89
CA ALA A 127 -7.02 -4.29 8.68
C ALA A 127 -7.25 -4.57 7.19
N MET A 128 -7.91 -5.68 6.90
CA MET A 128 -8.24 -6.06 5.53
C MET A 128 -9.10 -5.00 4.88
N HIS A 129 -8.74 -4.60 3.67
CA HIS A 129 -9.41 -3.51 2.97
C HIS A 129 -9.34 -3.65 1.46
N LEU A 130 -10.21 -2.90 0.82
CA LEU A 130 -10.12 -2.53 -0.59
C LEU A 130 -9.67 -1.08 -0.67
N ASP A 131 -8.75 -0.78 -1.56
CA ASP A 131 -8.40 0.60 -1.88
C ASP A 131 -9.57 1.34 -2.55
N TYR A 132 -9.49 2.67 -2.64
CA TYR A 132 -10.42 3.43 -3.46
C TYR A 132 -10.32 3.00 -4.93
N GLU A 133 -11.41 3.06 -5.66
CA GLU A 133 -11.43 2.79 -7.11
C GLU A 133 -11.22 4.09 -7.89
N LYS A 134 -12.17 5.02 -7.78
CA LYS A 134 -12.09 6.32 -8.45
C LYS A 134 -11.04 7.20 -7.80
N HIS A 135 -10.14 7.71 -8.64
CA HIS A 135 -9.08 8.58 -8.15
C HIS A 135 -9.64 9.91 -7.63
N PRO A 136 -9.31 10.34 -6.40
CA PRO A 136 -9.94 11.50 -5.78
C PRO A 136 -9.56 12.85 -6.42
N ARG A 137 -8.43 12.91 -7.14
CA ARG A 137 -7.94 14.14 -7.82
C ARG A 137 -8.05 14.05 -9.34
N LEU A 138 -8.06 12.85 -9.92
CA LEU A 138 -8.14 12.61 -11.37
C LEU A 138 -9.48 11.94 -11.66
N HIS A 139 -10.54 12.73 -11.85
CA HIS A 139 -11.93 12.26 -11.90
C HIS A 139 -12.26 11.24 -13.00
N ASN A 140 -11.40 11.15 -14.04
CA ASN A 140 -11.53 10.20 -15.15
C ASN A 140 -10.59 9.00 -15.03
N LYS A 141 -9.95 8.80 -13.86
CA LYS A 141 -9.02 7.70 -13.60
C LYS A 141 -9.47 6.85 -12.43
N GLN A 142 -9.08 5.58 -12.49
CA GLN A 142 -9.20 4.64 -11.39
C GLN A 142 -7.86 4.00 -11.08
N ARG A 143 -7.68 3.57 -9.83
CA ARG A 143 -6.50 2.81 -9.42
C ARG A 143 -6.52 1.46 -10.13
N ALA A 144 -5.37 0.99 -10.58
CA ALA A 144 -5.25 -0.26 -11.33
C ALA A 144 -4.22 -1.23 -10.72
N ILE A 145 -3.05 -0.72 -10.35
CA ILE A 145 -1.95 -1.52 -9.80
C ILE A 145 -1.41 -0.86 -8.54
N ASN A 146 -1.14 -1.66 -7.53
CA ASN A 146 -0.43 -1.27 -6.33
C ASN A 146 0.96 -1.94 -6.32
N ILE A 147 1.99 -1.19 -5.96
CA ILE A 147 3.35 -1.66 -5.71
C ILE A 147 3.67 -1.42 -4.24
N ILE A 148 4.05 -2.45 -3.50
CA ILE A 148 4.57 -2.37 -2.15
C ILE A 148 6.01 -2.86 -2.17
N LEU A 149 6.97 -1.94 -2.01
CA LEU A 149 8.39 -2.24 -1.93
C LEU A 149 8.80 -2.34 -0.46
N TYR A 150 9.35 -3.47 -0.04
CA TYR A 150 9.83 -3.69 1.32
C TYR A 150 11.29 -3.21 1.47
N LEU A 151 11.54 -2.46 2.54
CA LEU A 151 12.82 -1.79 2.79
C LEU A 151 13.48 -2.24 4.11
N ASN A 152 12.94 -3.26 4.77
CA ASN A 152 13.51 -3.81 5.98
C ASN A 152 14.69 -4.72 5.68
N LYS A 153 15.82 -4.47 6.34
CA LYS A 153 16.89 -5.46 6.48
C LYS A 153 16.53 -6.40 7.64
N ASP A 154 16.87 -7.67 7.53
CA ASP A 154 16.81 -8.65 8.61
C ASP A 154 15.43 -8.75 9.30
N TRP A 155 14.34 -8.76 8.53
CA TRP A 155 12.99 -8.98 9.06
C TRP A 155 12.76 -10.45 9.36
N HIS A 156 12.28 -10.75 10.58
CA HIS A 156 12.01 -12.11 11.02
C HIS A 156 10.53 -12.46 10.83
N PRO A 157 10.21 -13.63 10.25
CA PRO A 157 8.81 -14.05 10.01
C PRO A 157 7.94 -14.11 11.27
N GLU A 158 8.52 -14.43 12.45
CA GLU A 158 7.83 -14.45 13.74
C GLU A 158 7.38 -13.07 14.23
N TRP A 159 7.85 -11.99 13.59
CA TRP A 159 7.37 -10.63 13.89
C TRP A 159 6.08 -10.28 13.15
N ASN A 160 5.52 -11.19 12.34
CA ASN A 160 4.40 -10.92 11.44
C ASN A 160 4.72 -9.79 10.45
N GLY A 161 3.74 -8.95 10.10
CA GLY A 161 3.95 -7.80 9.21
C GLY A 161 3.91 -8.16 7.72
N ASP A 162 3.54 -9.39 7.39
CA ASP A 162 3.26 -9.80 6.01
C ASP A 162 2.08 -9.05 5.43
N THR A 163 2.18 -8.68 4.16
CA THR A 163 1.02 -8.24 3.39
C THR A 163 0.26 -9.49 2.95
N GLN A 164 -1.01 -9.58 3.32
CA GLN A 164 -1.88 -10.68 2.94
C GLN A 164 -2.76 -10.27 1.76
N LEU A 165 -2.90 -11.19 0.80
CA LEU A 165 -3.90 -11.11 -0.28
C LEU A 165 -4.92 -12.22 -0.04
N TRP A 166 -6.20 -11.87 -0.09
CA TRP A 166 -7.29 -12.79 0.19
C TRP A 166 -8.14 -13.05 -1.05
N SER A 167 -8.93 -14.13 -0.99
CA SER A 167 -9.90 -14.44 -2.04
C SER A 167 -10.94 -13.34 -2.19
N LYS A 168 -11.51 -13.24 -3.39
CA LYS A 168 -12.51 -12.23 -3.76
C LYS A 168 -13.71 -12.20 -2.82
N ASP A 169 -14.07 -13.35 -2.23
CA ASP A 169 -15.17 -13.51 -1.27
C ASP A 169 -14.72 -13.46 0.21
N MET A 170 -13.47 -13.13 0.47
CA MET A 170 -12.87 -13.03 1.82
C MET A 170 -12.89 -14.31 2.66
N LYS A 171 -13.07 -15.48 2.07
CA LYS A 171 -13.09 -16.73 2.83
C LYS A 171 -11.73 -17.37 3.04
N LYS A 172 -10.77 -17.08 2.16
CA LYS A 172 -9.46 -17.74 2.15
C LYS A 172 -8.34 -16.74 1.96
N MET A 173 -7.31 -16.84 2.79
CA MET A 173 -6.03 -16.19 2.52
C MET A 173 -5.33 -16.92 1.38
N CYS A 174 -5.01 -16.20 0.30
CA CYS A 174 -4.39 -16.75 -0.89
C CYS A 174 -2.88 -16.64 -0.89
N PHE A 175 -2.35 -15.55 -0.38
CA PHE A 175 -0.93 -15.26 -0.42
C PHE A 175 -0.49 -14.40 0.76
N ARG A 176 0.74 -14.64 1.23
CA ARG A 176 1.44 -13.84 2.24
C ARG A 176 2.77 -13.38 1.70
N SER A 177 2.99 -12.08 1.65
CA SER A 177 4.29 -11.51 1.31
C SER A 177 4.96 -10.96 2.56
N PHE A 178 5.96 -11.66 3.06
CA PHE A 178 6.79 -11.16 4.16
C PHE A 178 7.67 -9.99 3.70
N PRO A 179 8.04 -9.08 4.62
CA PRO A 179 8.92 -7.94 4.34
C PRO A 179 10.37 -8.37 4.03
N VAL A 180 10.56 -9.05 2.90
CA VAL A 180 11.89 -9.38 2.40
C VAL A 180 12.50 -8.11 1.80
N CYS A 181 13.71 -7.75 2.26
CA CYS A 181 14.40 -6.54 1.80
C CYS A 181 14.54 -6.50 0.28
N ASN A 182 14.22 -5.36 -0.31
CA ASN A 182 14.32 -5.12 -1.75
C ASN A 182 13.39 -5.99 -2.63
N ARG A 183 12.32 -6.52 -2.02
CA ARG A 183 11.21 -7.20 -2.72
C ARG A 183 10.08 -6.21 -2.99
N ALA A 184 9.57 -6.20 -4.21
CA ALA A 184 8.33 -5.54 -4.56
C ALA A 184 7.20 -6.58 -4.72
N LEU A 185 6.12 -6.42 -3.96
CA LEU A 185 4.83 -7.05 -4.22
C LEU A 185 4.02 -6.13 -5.12
N ILE A 186 3.61 -6.62 -6.29
CA ILE A 186 2.80 -5.88 -7.27
C ILE A 186 1.48 -6.61 -7.42
N PHE A 187 0.35 -5.92 -7.26
CA PHE A 187 -0.96 -6.57 -7.37
C PHE A 187 -2.01 -5.66 -7.99
N GLU A 188 -3.02 -6.26 -8.60
CA GLU A 188 -4.15 -5.55 -9.16
C GLU A 188 -5.04 -4.94 -8.08
N THR A 189 -5.49 -3.71 -8.32
CA THR A 189 -6.46 -3.04 -7.47
C THR A 189 -7.83 -3.09 -8.13
N THR A 190 -8.72 -3.90 -7.57
CA THR A 190 -10.08 -4.13 -8.04
C THR A 190 -11.08 -3.98 -6.90
N GLU A 191 -12.35 -4.12 -7.20
CA GLU A 191 -13.43 -4.18 -6.21
C GLU A 191 -13.39 -5.41 -5.29
N GLN A 192 -12.49 -6.36 -5.56
CA GLN A 192 -12.37 -7.63 -4.86
C GLN A 192 -10.92 -7.93 -4.44
N SER A 193 -10.01 -6.97 -4.57
CA SER A 193 -8.60 -7.14 -4.23
C SER A 193 -8.34 -6.90 -2.74
N TRP A 194 -8.93 -7.75 -1.90
CA TRP A 194 -8.79 -7.68 -0.46
C TRP A 194 -7.34 -7.89 -0.02
N HIS A 195 -6.80 -6.92 0.70
CA HIS A 195 -5.42 -6.97 1.18
C HIS A 195 -5.26 -6.22 2.50
N GLY A 196 -4.16 -6.48 3.19
CA GLY A 196 -3.88 -5.83 4.48
C GLY A 196 -2.63 -6.37 5.16
N VAL A 197 -2.39 -5.87 6.36
CA VAL A 197 -1.39 -6.35 7.33
C VAL A 197 -2.15 -6.59 8.64
N PRO A 198 -3.02 -7.61 8.67
CA PRO A 198 -4.02 -7.74 9.74
C PRO A 198 -3.43 -8.22 11.07
N GLU A 199 -2.30 -8.94 11.03
CA GLU A 199 -1.66 -9.44 12.24
C GLU A 199 -0.86 -8.34 12.94
N LYS A 200 -0.95 -8.31 14.27
CA LYS A 200 -0.16 -7.42 15.11
C LYS A 200 1.34 -7.66 14.87
N ILE A 201 2.08 -6.62 14.57
CA ILE A 201 3.52 -6.68 14.37
C ILE A 201 4.22 -6.81 15.72
N LEU A 202 5.07 -7.83 15.87
CA LEU A 202 5.74 -8.20 17.12
C LEU A 202 7.25 -7.91 17.10
N CYS A 203 7.72 -7.05 16.20
CA CYS A 203 9.12 -6.65 16.14
C CYS A 203 9.58 -5.98 17.44
N PRO A 204 10.91 -5.92 17.73
CA PRO A 204 11.45 -5.16 18.85
C PRO A 204 11.00 -3.68 18.82
N PRO A 205 10.89 -3.00 19.97
CA PRO A 205 10.36 -1.62 20.05
C PRO A 205 11.08 -0.60 19.18
N ALA A 206 12.38 -0.79 18.93
CA ALA A 206 13.19 0.11 18.08
C ALA A 206 13.10 -0.20 16.59
N VAL A 207 12.36 -1.25 16.21
CA VAL A 207 12.22 -1.72 14.82
C VAL A 207 10.83 -1.36 14.30
N CYS A 208 10.77 -0.94 13.04
CA CYS A 208 9.51 -0.71 12.34
C CYS A 208 9.49 -1.47 11.02
N ARG A 209 8.32 -1.92 10.59
CA ARG A 209 8.13 -2.38 9.22
C ARG A 209 8.13 -1.18 8.28
N LYS A 210 9.02 -1.20 7.31
CA LYS A 210 9.29 -0.09 6.38
C LYS A 210 8.89 -0.49 4.97
N THR A 211 8.05 0.30 4.33
CA THR A 211 7.68 0.10 2.92
C THR A 211 7.57 1.43 2.18
N LEU A 212 7.74 1.34 0.85
CA LEU A 212 7.35 2.39 -0.07
C LEU A 212 6.15 1.85 -0.88
N ALA A 213 5.09 2.65 -0.99
CA ALA A 213 3.94 2.36 -1.84
C ALA A 213 3.96 3.25 -3.08
N PHE A 214 3.58 2.67 -4.23
CA PHE A 214 3.41 3.38 -5.49
C PHE A 214 2.22 2.79 -6.26
N TYR A 215 1.58 3.60 -7.10
CA TYR A 215 0.35 3.19 -7.77
C TYR A 215 0.36 3.57 -9.24
N TYR A 216 -0.23 2.71 -10.07
CA TYR A 216 -0.61 3.03 -11.43
C TYR A 216 -2.11 3.16 -11.55
N VAL A 217 -2.53 4.01 -12.48
CA VAL A 217 -3.94 4.26 -12.78
C VAL A 217 -4.26 3.82 -14.21
N LYS A 218 -5.54 3.65 -14.48
CA LYS A 218 -6.09 3.44 -15.83
C LYS A 218 -7.27 4.39 -16.04
N PRO A 219 -7.72 4.60 -17.27
CA PRO A 219 -8.97 5.31 -17.54
C PRO A 219 -10.13 4.70 -16.74
N LEU A 220 -11.04 5.53 -16.25
CA LEU A 220 -12.24 5.09 -15.57
C LEU A 220 -13.13 4.36 -16.58
N GLU A 221 -13.54 3.15 -16.27
CA GLU A 221 -14.44 2.37 -17.12
C GLU A 221 -15.84 2.98 -17.08
N ASN A 222 -16.46 3.16 -18.25
CA ASN A 222 -17.75 3.88 -18.41
C ASN A 222 -18.96 3.10 -17.87
N ASN A 223 -18.80 1.94 -17.25
CA ASN A 223 -19.92 1.13 -16.81
C ASN A 223 -19.69 0.60 -15.38
N PRO A 224 -20.06 1.37 -14.34
CA PRO A 224 -20.20 0.79 -13.02
C PRO A 224 -21.27 -0.27 -13.09
N SER A 225 -21.01 -1.50 -12.63
CA SER A 225 -22.06 -2.50 -12.47
C SER A 225 -23.20 -1.89 -11.64
N ALA A 226 -24.46 -2.13 -12.05
CA ALA A 226 -25.65 -1.54 -11.44
C ALA A 226 -25.79 -1.83 -9.92
N ASP A 227 -25.02 -2.79 -9.41
CA ASP A 227 -24.97 -3.17 -7.99
C ASP A 227 -23.98 -2.34 -7.16
N LYS A 228 -23.20 -1.44 -7.77
CA LYS A 228 -22.22 -0.58 -7.09
C LYS A 228 -22.88 0.74 -6.68
N VAL A 229 -23.68 0.71 -5.66
CA VAL A 229 -24.12 1.94 -4.99
C VAL A 229 -23.02 2.34 -3.98
N GLY A 230 -22.03 3.08 -4.45
CA GLY A 230 -21.15 3.81 -3.54
C GLY A 230 -21.98 4.80 -2.72
N SER A 231 -21.52 5.13 -1.51
CA SER A 231 -22.20 6.03 -0.56
C SER A 231 -22.62 7.38 -1.15
N ASN A 232 -22.16 7.72 -2.35
CA ASN A 232 -22.42 8.99 -3.05
C ASN A 232 -23.22 8.82 -4.36
N GLY A 233 -23.79 7.65 -4.63
CA GLY A 233 -24.55 7.40 -5.88
C GLY A 233 -23.70 7.36 -7.17
N SER A 234 -22.37 7.43 -7.07
CA SER A 234 -21.47 7.44 -8.23
C SER A 234 -21.14 6.05 -8.78
N GLY A 235 -21.49 4.98 -8.06
CA GLY A 235 -21.15 3.61 -8.41
C GLY A 235 -19.69 3.22 -8.16
N TYR A 236 -18.82 4.11 -7.69
CA TYR A 236 -17.40 3.86 -7.42
C TYR A 236 -17.01 4.19 -5.98
N ARG A 237 -16.09 3.38 -5.39
CA ARG A 237 -15.49 3.73 -4.10
C ARG A 237 -14.50 4.88 -4.26
N GLU A 238 -14.74 5.95 -3.51
CA GLU A 238 -13.85 7.11 -3.43
C GLU A 238 -12.89 7.04 -2.23
N LYS A 239 -13.08 6.08 -1.34
CA LYS A 239 -12.23 5.82 -0.15
C LYS A 239 -12.04 4.34 0.06
N ALA A 240 -11.00 3.98 0.80
CA ALA A 240 -10.76 2.59 1.20
C ALA A 240 -11.91 2.05 2.07
N THR A 241 -12.33 0.83 1.80
CA THR A 241 -13.35 0.11 2.57
C THR A 241 -12.69 -1.00 3.35
N PHE A 242 -12.93 -1.04 4.65
CA PHE A 242 -12.33 -2.00 5.57
C PHE A 242 -13.34 -3.03 6.03
N ILE A 243 -12.86 -4.24 6.37
CA ILE A 243 -13.69 -5.32 6.89
C ILE A 243 -12.92 -6.17 7.91
N GLN A 244 -13.64 -6.85 8.81
CA GLN A 244 -13.09 -7.92 9.64
C GLN A 244 -12.94 -9.20 8.82
N ARG A 245 -11.94 -10.00 9.15
CA ARG A 245 -11.79 -11.36 8.59
C ARG A 245 -12.83 -12.29 9.24
N PRO A 246 -13.22 -13.38 8.58
CA PRO A 246 -14.10 -14.39 9.18
C PRO A 246 -13.55 -14.99 10.49
N SER A 247 -12.23 -14.97 10.67
CA SER A 247 -11.54 -15.46 11.87
C SER A 247 -11.42 -14.44 13.01
N ASP A 248 -11.72 -13.16 12.74
CA ASP A 248 -11.64 -12.11 13.75
C ASP A 248 -12.81 -12.20 14.73
N ILE A 249 -12.56 -11.92 15.99
CA ILE A 249 -13.62 -11.89 17.01
C ILE A 249 -14.49 -10.65 16.74
N PRO A 250 -15.81 -10.82 16.57
CA PRO A 250 -16.70 -9.69 16.36
C PRO A 250 -16.66 -8.72 17.56
N ASP A 251 -16.50 -7.43 17.27
CA ASP A 251 -16.52 -6.35 18.27
C ASP A 251 -17.31 -5.16 17.69
N GLU A 252 -18.36 -4.74 18.37
CA GLU A 252 -19.21 -3.62 17.93
C GLU A 252 -18.44 -2.31 17.78
N ARG A 253 -17.39 -2.10 18.58
CA ARG A 253 -16.53 -0.91 18.50
C ARG A 253 -15.73 -0.93 17.20
N ILE A 254 -15.20 -2.12 16.82
CA ILE A 254 -14.54 -2.30 15.53
C ILE A 254 -15.52 -2.02 14.40
N GLN A 255 -16.74 -2.58 14.47
CA GLN A 255 -17.75 -2.36 13.43
C GLN A 255 -18.04 -0.86 13.25
N ARG A 256 -18.18 -0.09 14.32
CA ARG A 256 -18.37 1.37 14.26
C ARG A 256 -17.21 2.07 13.54
N LEU A 257 -15.98 1.67 13.80
CA LEU A 257 -14.80 2.23 13.11
C LEU A 257 -14.79 1.86 11.62
N LEU A 258 -15.19 0.63 11.27
CA LEU A 258 -15.34 0.18 9.90
C LEU A 258 -16.41 0.98 9.15
N ASP A 259 -17.51 1.34 9.80
CA ASP A 259 -18.60 2.13 9.20
C ASP A 259 -18.19 3.60 8.96
N ILE A 260 -17.32 4.16 9.81
CA ILE A 260 -16.79 5.53 9.64
C ILE A 260 -15.78 5.60 8.49
N ARG A 261 -14.90 4.62 8.39
CA ARG A 261 -13.70 4.69 7.54
C ARG A 261 -13.96 4.90 6.05
N PRO A 262 -15.02 4.34 5.43
CA PRO A 262 -15.39 4.61 4.03
C PRO A 262 -15.87 6.06 3.78
N THR A 263 -16.28 6.77 4.83
CA THR A 263 -16.80 8.14 4.72
C THR A 263 -15.70 9.18 4.96
N ARG A 264 -14.84 8.93 5.97
CA ARG A 264 -13.73 9.81 6.36
C ARG A 264 -12.66 9.04 7.14
N ARG A 265 -11.56 9.70 7.46
CA ARG A 265 -10.57 9.17 8.40
C ARG A 265 -11.15 9.10 9.81
N ILE A 266 -10.67 8.12 10.59
CA ILE A 266 -10.96 8.03 12.02
C ILE A 266 -10.08 9.05 12.73
N GLU A 267 -10.71 9.92 13.49
CA GLU A 267 -10.07 10.98 14.25
C GLU A 267 -9.92 10.61 15.73
N LYS A 268 -9.14 11.40 16.46
CA LYS A 268 -8.94 11.20 17.90
C LYS A 268 -10.27 11.26 18.67
N THR A 269 -11.16 12.17 18.30
CA THR A 269 -12.50 12.32 18.88
C THR A 269 -13.40 11.09 18.69
N ASP A 270 -13.27 10.39 17.56
CA ASP A 270 -13.97 9.11 17.37
C ASP A 270 -13.48 8.06 18.34
N MET A 271 -12.17 7.97 18.55
CA MET A 271 -11.59 7.04 19.50
C MET A 271 -11.96 7.37 20.95
N GLU A 272 -11.96 8.65 21.35
CA GLU A 272 -12.40 9.09 22.67
C GLU A 272 -13.86 8.72 22.94
N HIS A 273 -14.69 8.65 21.90
CA HIS A 273 -16.12 8.31 22.02
C HIS A 273 -16.40 6.80 21.91
N ILE A 274 -15.69 6.11 20.99
CA ILE A 274 -15.97 4.68 20.68
C ILE A 274 -15.17 3.76 21.60
N TRP A 275 -13.90 4.13 21.88
CA TRP A 275 -12.99 3.28 22.63
C TRP A 275 -11.95 4.12 23.38
N PRO A 276 -12.36 4.86 24.44
CA PRO A 276 -11.52 5.86 25.11
C PRO A 276 -10.27 5.28 25.78
N ASP A 277 -10.32 4.04 26.22
CA ASP A 277 -9.23 3.31 26.88
C ASP A 277 -8.43 2.41 25.93
N TRP A 278 -8.63 2.54 24.61
CA TRP A 278 -7.91 1.72 23.66
C TRP A 278 -6.40 1.97 23.66
N ASN A 279 -5.65 0.87 23.77
CA ASN A 279 -4.20 0.86 23.64
C ASN A 279 -3.80 -0.17 22.56
N CYS A 280 -2.83 0.17 21.69
CA CYS A 280 -2.36 -0.72 20.64
C CYS A 280 -1.70 -2.02 21.16
N GLU A 281 -1.31 -2.05 22.42
CA GLU A 281 -0.72 -3.22 23.08
C GLU A 281 -1.78 -4.28 23.46
N ASP A 282 -2.98 -3.83 23.79
CA ASP A 282 -4.03 -4.70 24.32
C ASP A 282 -4.82 -5.45 23.25
N PHE A 283 -4.66 -5.08 21.97
CA PHE A 283 -5.50 -5.58 20.88
C PHE A 283 -4.75 -6.42 19.86
#